data_be15661df1189c6431a815bdb70371ee
#
_entry.id   be15661df1189c6431a815bdb70371ee
#
_cell.length_a   1.000
_cell.length_b   1.000
_cell.length_c   1.000
_cell.angle_alpha   90.00
_cell.angle_beta   90.00
_cell.angle_gamma   90.00
#
_symmetry.space_group_name_H-M   'P 1'
#
loop_
_entity.id
_entity.type
_entity.pdbx_description
1 polymer ?
#
loop_
_entity_poly.entity_id
_entity_poly.type
_entity_poly.pdbx_seq_one_letter_code
_entity_poly.pdbx_strand_id
1 'polypeptide(L)'
;TFILKPKYVDEFFLRFMRDPTETIEFNDNSLSAYVIQQGNCYITGKKLDVSHMKCIRKKPLKKRGTNNHGNIIFINSDVYEAIFTRKMVEAQSLLRKFKLNEEQWKKVNYIRQNYDYQKV
;
A
#
# COMPACT_ATOMS: atom_id res chain seq x y z
N THR A 1 -2.53 -22.17 -2.69
CA THR A 1 -2.64 -21.68 -4.07
C THR A 1 -1.25 -21.40 -4.62
N PHE A 2 -0.99 -21.93 -5.78
CA PHE A 2 0.28 -21.75 -6.44
C PHE A 2 0.33 -20.40 -7.14
N ILE A 3 1.36 -19.60 -6.83
CA ILE A 3 1.58 -18.32 -7.47
C ILE A 3 2.82 -18.44 -8.33
N LEU A 4 2.68 -18.22 -9.63
CA LEU A 4 3.82 -18.16 -10.54
C LEU A 4 4.66 -16.93 -10.22
N LYS A 5 5.97 -17.13 -10.05
CA LYS A 5 6.87 -16.02 -9.78
C LYS A 5 7.03 -15.19 -11.05
N PRO A 6 6.63 -13.92 -11.05
CA PRO A 6 6.98 -13.03 -12.13
C PRO A 6 8.49 -12.80 -12.14
N LYS A 7 9.03 -12.45 -13.29
CA LYS A 7 10.48 -12.24 -13.44
C LYS A 7 11.06 -11.13 -12.53
N TYR A 8 10.20 -10.25 -12.00
CA TYR A 8 10.64 -9.18 -11.09
C TYR A 8 10.59 -9.58 -9.62
N VAL A 9 10.25 -10.84 -9.34
CA VAL A 9 10.18 -11.37 -7.97
C VAL A 9 11.16 -12.54 -7.86
N ASP A 10 12.25 -12.36 -7.15
CA ASP A 10 13.24 -13.39 -6.90
C ASP A 10 13.26 -13.79 -5.41
N GLU A 11 14.10 -14.76 -5.05
CA GLU A 11 14.19 -15.23 -3.67
C GLU A 11 14.66 -14.15 -2.70
N PHE A 12 15.59 -13.31 -3.12
CA PHE A 12 16.06 -12.21 -2.29
C PHE A 12 14.92 -11.24 -1.99
N PHE A 13 14.14 -10.90 -3.02
CA PHE A 13 12.98 -10.04 -2.89
C PHE A 13 11.96 -10.64 -1.95
N LEU A 14 11.69 -11.95 -2.06
CA LEU A 14 10.74 -12.64 -1.18
C LEU A 14 11.15 -12.57 0.28
N ARG A 15 12.44 -12.76 0.57
CA ARG A 15 12.95 -12.62 1.94
C ARG A 15 12.85 -11.19 2.43
N PHE A 16 13.16 -10.24 1.59
CA PHE A 16 13.13 -8.81 1.92
C PHE A 16 11.71 -8.37 2.27
N MET A 17 10.73 -8.86 1.54
CA MET A 17 9.33 -8.51 1.76
C MET A 17 8.74 -9.09 3.03
N ARG A 18 9.29 -10.20 3.52
CA ARG A 18 8.70 -10.89 4.66
C ARG A 18 8.88 -10.09 5.93
N ASP A 19 7.76 -9.77 6.59
CA ASP A 19 7.75 -9.06 7.86
C ASP A 19 7.63 -10.10 8.99
N PRO A 20 8.69 -10.33 9.79
CA PRO A 20 8.65 -11.33 10.86
C PRO A 20 7.70 -10.97 12.00
N THR A 21 7.26 -9.71 12.09
CA THR A 21 6.31 -9.27 13.12
C THR A 21 4.87 -9.52 12.71
N GLU A 22 4.63 -9.89 11.46
CA GLU A 22 3.29 -10.17 10.94
C GLU A 22 3.02 -11.67 10.85
N THR A 23 1.76 -12.02 10.67
CA THR A 23 1.35 -13.42 10.53
C THR A 23 1.81 -14.01 9.19
N ILE A 24 1.81 -15.34 9.11
CA ILE A 24 2.09 -16.05 7.86
C ILE A 24 1.07 -15.66 6.81
N GLU A 25 -0.21 -15.58 7.20
CA GLU A 25 -1.29 -15.16 6.29
C GLU A 25 -1.02 -13.80 5.69
N PHE A 26 -0.65 -12.82 6.51
CA PHE A 26 -0.34 -11.48 6.03
C PHE A 26 0.83 -11.52 5.03
N ASN A 27 1.90 -12.21 5.37
CA ASN A 27 3.08 -12.28 4.50
C ASN A 27 2.78 -12.94 3.16
N ASP A 28 2.02 -14.03 3.17
CA ASP A 28 1.64 -14.72 1.94
C ASP A 28 0.73 -13.85 1.07
N ASN A 29 -0.23 -13.17 1.68
CA ASN A 29 -1.17 -12.32 0.96
C ASN A 29 -0.54 -10.99 0.52
N SER A 30 0.49 -10.51 1.22
CA SER A 30 1.22 -9.34 0.77
C SER A 30 1.99 -9.63 -0.52
N LEU A 31 2.55 -10.82 -0.66
CA LEU A 31 3.18 -11.22 -1.91
C LEU A 31 2.16 -11.25 -3.06
N SER A 32 0.99 -11.81 -2.80
CA SER A 32 -0.11 -11.82 -3.78
C SER A 32 -0.50 -10.41 -4.19
N ALA A 33 -0.60 -9.50 -3.23
CA ALA A 33 -0.95 -8.10 -3.49
C ALA A 33 0.11 -7.42 -4.36
N TYR A 34 1.39 -7.68 -4.10
CA TYR A 34 2.47 -7.12 -4.90
C TYR A 34 2.37 -7.60 -6.35
N VAL A 35 2.12 -8.89 -6.55
CA VAL A 35 1.97 -9.47 -7.88
C VAL A 35 0.77 -8.87 -8.60
N ILE A 36 -0.36 -8.72 -7.91
CA ILE A 36 -1.57 -8.12 -8.47
C ILE A 36 -1.31 -6.68 -8.92
N GLN A 37 -0.54 -5.92 -8.13
CA GLN A 37 -0.16 -4.56 -8.47
C GLN A 37 0.92 -4.49 -9.56
N GLN A 38 1.48 -5.64 -9.95
CA GLN A 38 2.53 -5.72 -10.97
C GLN A 38 3.76 -4.87 -10.62
N GLY A 39 4.07 -4.77 -9.32
CA GLY A 39 5.21 -3.99 -8.85
C GLY A 39 5.00 -2.48 -8.90
N ASN A 40 3.76 -2.03 -9.05
CA ASN A 40 3.44 -0.60 -9.12
C ASN A 40 2.74 -0.12 -7.86
N CYS A 41 2.93 1.16 -7.51
CA CYS A 41 2.28 1.79 -6.37
C CYS A 41 0.75 1.75 -6.53
N TYR A 42 0.05 1.35 -5.50
CA TYR A 42 -1.41 1.24 -5.53
C TYR A 42 -2.09 2.58 -5.82
N ILE A 43 -1.51 3.69 -5.37
CA ILE A 43 -2.11 5.02 -5.53
C ILE A 43 -1.70 5.67 -6.85
N THR A 44 -0.40 5.77 -7.11
CA THR A 44 0.10 6.52 -8.27
C THR A 44 0.20 5.71 -9.55
N GLY A 45 0.23 4.39 -9.43
CA GLY A 45 0.47 3.50 -10.57
C GLY A 45 1.91 3.50 -11.06
N LYS A 46 2.79 4.26 -10.43
CA LYS A 46 4.21 4.29 -10.79
C LYS A 46 4.96 3.15 -10.14
N LYS A 47 6.11 2.79 -10.71
CA LYS A 47 6.92 1.69 -10.21
C LYS A 47 7.25 1.87 -8.73
N LEU A 48 7.10 0.79 -7.95
CA LEU A 48 7.50 0.76 -6.55
C LEU A 48 9.01 0.76 -6.43
N ASP A 49 9.50 1.58 -5.51
CA ASP A 49 10.90 1.54 -5.09
C ASP A 49 10.97 0.57 -3.90
N VAL A 50 11.52 -0.62 -4.14
CA VAL A 50 11.53 -1.70 -3.15
C VAL A 50 12.19 -1.29 -1.84
N SER A 51 13.21 -0.45 -1.90
CA SER A 51 13.90 0.02 -0.68
C SER A 51 13.17 1.17 0.03
N HIS A 52 12.16 1.76 -0.61
CA HIS A 52 11.41 2.90 -0.08
C HIS A 52 9.91 2.74 -0.32
N MET A 53 9.38 1.60 0.10
CA MET A 53 7.94 1.31 -0.02
C MET A 53 7.38 0.83 1.32
N LYS A 54 6.07 0.93 1.44
CA LYS A 54 5.34 0.45 2.62
C LYS A 54 4.25 -0.51 2.20
N CYS A 55 4.08 -1.56 2.98
CA CYS A 55 2.97 -2.50 2.83
C CYS A 55 1.98 -2.22 3.95
N ILE A 56 0.76 -1.87 3.59
CA ILE A 56 -0.26 -1.49 4.58
C ILE A 56 -1.59 -2.19 4.29
N ARG A 57 -2.44 -2.21 5.29
CA ARG A 57 -3.84 -2.59 5.12
C ARG A 57 -4.63 -1.34 4.73
N LYS A 58 -5.50 -1.47 3.74
CA LYS A 58 -6.42 -0.36 3.40
C LYS A 58 -7.34 -0.04 4.56
N LYS A 59 -7.72 -1.07 5.31
CA LYS A 59 -8.60 -0.97 6.48
C LYS A 59 -7.93 -1.75 7.61
N PRO A 60 -7.61 -1.08 8.75
CA PRO A 60 -6.89 -1.74 9.83
C PRO A 60 -7.73 -2.83 10.51
N LEU A 61 -7.07 -3.77 11.15
CA LEU A 61 -7.74 -4.88 11.84
C LEU A 61 -8.75 -4.39 12.88
N LYS A 62 -8.43 -3.34 13.61
CA LYS A 62 -9.31 -2.76 14.62
C LYS A 62 -10.60 -2.18 14.02
N LYS A 63 -10.63 -1.94 12.73
CA LYS A 63 -11.81 -1.46 11.99
C LYS A 63 -12.43 -2.57 11.16
N ARG A 64 -12.25 -3.83 11.56
CA ARG A 64 -12.73 -5.02 10.87
C ARG A 64 -12.06 -5.27 9.52
N GLY A 65 -10.87 -4.72 9.33
CA GLY A 65 -10.04 -5.07 8.20
C GLY A 65 -9.53 -6.50 8.35
N THR A 66 -9.09 -7.09 7.24
CA THR A 66 -8.60 -8.47 7.21
C THR A 66 -7.19 -8.53 6.67
N ASN A 67 -6.60 -9.73 6.73
CA ASN A 67 -5.32 -10.01 6.08
C ASN A 67 -5.51 -10.54 4.66
N ASN A 68 -6.71 -10.41 4.09
CA ASN A 68 -6.99 -10.80 2.73
C ASN A 68 -6.16 -9.93 1.76
N HIS A 69 -5.69 -10.52 0.66
CA HIS A 69 -4.87 -9.80 -0.32
C HIS A 69 -5.60 -8.56 -0.89
N GLY A 70 -6.93 -8.57 -0.93
CA GLY A 70 -7.70 -7.41 -1.37
C GLY A 70 -7.65 -6.23 -0.41
N ASN A 71 -7.20 -6.43 0.82
CA ASN A 71 -7.06 -5.38 1.84
C ASN A 71 -5.60 -4.96 2.07
N ILE A 72 -4.66 -5.58 1.38
CA ILE A 72 -3.23 -5.31 1.53
C ILE A 72 -2.72 -4.61 0.28
N ILE A 73 -1.99 -3.52 0.45
CA ILE A 73 -1.46 -2.76 -0.67
C ILE A 73 -0.02 -2.33 -0.41
N PHE A 74 0.70 -2.08 -1.51
CA PHE A 74 2.03 -1.50 -1.47
C PHE A 74 1.99 -0.09 -2.05
N ILE A 75 2.62 0.83 -1.36
CA ILE A 75 2.75 2.22 -1.80
C ILE A 75 4.18 2.68 -1.54
N ASN A 76 4.66 3.62 -2.34
CA ASN A 76 5.97 4.22 -2.08
C ASN A 76 5.94 5.04 -0.80
N SER A 77 7.09 5.16 -0.13
CA SER A 77 7.17 5.81 1.18
C SER A 77 6.73 7.26 1.19
N ASP A 78 6.99 8.00 0.11
CA ASP A 78 6.56 9.39 0.00
C ASP A 78 5.04 9.51 -0.08
N VAL A 79 4.40 8.58 -0.78
CA VAL A 79 2.93 8.50 -0.84
C VAL A 79 2.37 8.15 0.55
N TYR A 80 3.00 7.19 1.22
CA TYR A 80 2.61 6.81 2.57
C TYR A 80 2.64 8.00 3.52
N GLU A 81 3.73 8.74 3.54
CA GLU A 81 3.86 9.92 4.40
C GLU A 81 2.78 10.96 4.11
N ALA A 82 2.50 11.20 2.83
CA ALA A 82 1.47 12.15 2.42
C ALA A 82 0.07 11.72 2.88
N ILE A 83 -0.26 10.43 2.71
CA ILE A 83 -1.57 9.90 3.12
C ILE A 83 -1.76 10.01 4.64
N PHE A 84 -0.71 9.72 5.41
CA PHE A 84 -0.78 9.68 6.87
C PHE A 84 -0.33 10.97 7.55
N THR A 85 -0.32 12.08 6.82
CA THR A 85 -0.18 13.41 7.38
C THR A 85 -1.54 13.86 7.90
N ARG A 86 -1.66 14.14 9.20
CA ARG A 86 -2.95 14.45 9.82
C ARG A 86 -3.53 15.78 9.37
N LYS A 87 -2.71 16.81 9.31
CA LYS A 87 -3.18 18.14 8.93
C LYS A 87 -3.64 18.13 7.48
N MET A 88 -4.91 18.40 7.28
CA MET A 88 -5.55 18.33 5.96
C MET A 88 -4.84 19.17 4.90
N VAL A 89 -4.50 20.40 5.22
CA VAL A 89 -3.85 21.31 4.29
C VAL A 89 -2.46 20.80 3.89
N GLU A 90 -1.71 20.31 4.87
CA GLU A 90 -0.39 19.72 4.64
C GLU A 90 -0.48 18.47 3.76
N ALA A 91 -1.42 17.58 4.09
CA ALA A 91 -1.64 16.36 3.32
C ALA A 91 -2.02 16.68 1.87
N GLN A 92 -2.92 17.63 1.67
CA GLN A 92 -3.31 18.07 0.32
C GLN A 92 -2.10 18.60 -0.45
N SER A 93 -1.27 19.41 0.19
CA SER A 93 -0.09 19.98 -0.46
C SER A 93 0.87 18.89 -0.92
N LEU A 94 1.13 17.90 -0.07
CA LEU A 94 2.01 16.78 -0.41
C LEU A 94 1.41 15.91 -1.52
N LEU A 95 0.12 15.61 -1.44
CA LEU A 95 -0.55 14.73 -2.39
C LEU A 95 -0.71 15.36 -3.78
N ARG A 96 -0.85 16.68 -3.86
CA ARG A 96 -0.95 17.39 -5.14
C ARG A 96 0.28 17.20 -6.02
N LYS A 97 1.43 16.95 -5.43
CA LYS A 97 2.67 16.71 -6.17
C LYS A 97 2.58 15.47 -7.06
N PHE A 98 1.73 14.52 -6.72
CA PHE A 98 1.56 13.28 -7.48
C PHE A 98 0.60 13.42 -8.65
N LYS A 99 -0.09 14.54 -8.78
CA LYS A 99 -1.07 14.81 -9.86
C LYS A 99 -2.10 13.70 -9.98
N LEU A 100 -2.75 13.39 -8.87
CA LEU A 100 -3.71 12.29 -8.79
C LEU A 100 -4.99 12.60 -9.57
N ASN A 101 -5.54 11.57 -10.23
CA ASN A 101 -6.86 11.67 -10.84
C ASN A 101 -7.95 11.41 -9.80
N GLU A 102 -9.22 11.53 -10.20
CA GLU A 102 -10.36 11.40 -9.31
C GLU A 102 -10.40 10.05 -8.59
N GLU A 103 -10.13 8.95 -9.32
CA GLU A 103 -10.13 7.62 -8.73
C GLU A 103 -9.02 7.45 -7.71
N GLN A 104 -7.85 8.01 -7.98
CA GLN A 104 -6.72 7.96 -7.05
C GLN A 104 -7.02 8.77 -5.79
N TRP A 105 -7.66 9.93 -5.90
CA TRP A 105 -8.10 10.69 -4.74
C TRP A 105 -9.10 9.91 -3.89
N LYS A 106 -10.01 9.18 -4.53
CA LYS A 106 -10.96 8.32 -3.81
C LYS A 106 -10.23 7.24 -3.01
N LYS A 107 -9.22 6.62 -3.60
CA LYS A 107 -8.41 5.60 -2.91
C LYS A 107 -7.69 6.20 -1.69
N VAL A 108 -7.11 7.36 -1.83
CA VAL A 108 -6.45 8.07 -0.73
C VAL A 108 -7.43 8.33 0.40
N ASN A 109 -8.60 8.90 0.08
CA ASN A 109 -9.60 9.24 1.08
C ASN A 109 -10.20 8.02 1.76
N TYR A 110 -10.37 6.92 1.03
CA TYR A 110 -10.82 5.66 1.62
C TYR A 110 -9.85 5.20 2.72
N ILE A 111 -8.54 5.23 2.43
CA ILE A 111 -7.52 4.85 3.41
C ILE A 111 -7.52 5.83 4.59
N ARG A 112 -7.50 7.12 4.32
CA ARG A 112 -7.47 8.12 5.38
C ARG A 112 -8.64 7.95 6.34
N GLN A 113 -9.85 7.78 5.82
CA GLN A 113 -11.04 7.61 6.65
C GLN A 113 -11.00 6.32 7.49
N ASN A 114 -10.46 5.25 6.93
CA ASN A 114 -10.32 3.99 7.67
C ASN A 114 -9.35 4.10 8.84
N TYR A 115 -8.43 5.04 8.79
CA TYR A 115 -7.46 5.32 9.85
C TYR A 115 -7.84 6.56 10.67
N ASP A 116 -9.09 7.02 10.57
CA ASP A 116 -9.63 8.14 11.32
C ASP A 116 -8.96 9.49 10.97
N TYR A 117 -8.52 9.62 9.73
CA TYR A 117 -8.01 10.88 9.20
C TYR A 117 -9.10 11.57 8.38
N GLN A 118 -9.06 12.90 8.34
CA GLN A 118 -10.01 13.66 7.54
C GLN A 118 -9.73 13.47 6.04
N LYS A 119 -10.80 13.55 5.24
CA LYS A 119 -10.68 13.55 3.78
C LYS A 119 -9.89 14.77 3.31
N VAL A 120 -9.23 14.62 2.20
CA VAL A 120 -8.45 15.69 1.56
C VAL A 120 -8.91 15.98 0.13
#